data_ac4e63f5ef98cf99d80c40ce2a38a170
#
_entry.id   ac4e63f5ef98cf99d80c40ce2a38a170
#
_cell.length_a   1.000
_cell.length_b   1.000
_cell.length_c   1.000
_cell.angle_alpha   90.00
_cell.angle_beta   90.00
_cell.angle_gamma   90.00
#
_symmetry.space_group_name_H-M   'P 1'
#
loop_
_entity.id
_entity.type
_entity.pdbx_description
1 polymer ?
#
loop_
_entity_poly.entity_id
_entity_poly.type
_entity_poly.pdbx_seq_one_letter_code
_entity_poly.pdbx_strand_id
1 'polypeptide(L)'
;MLKWVQLCATVPMEEWLFCGEHTGLYGVLLTEFLLKKKFFVWIENPMQIKLSAGLKREKNDKVDSQEIAKYAYRFQDKARCFQIQDKSLKSLQLLLSFRDRLMRNKHSILVAAQEIRAVMKRDTTARYIYEQTKRDVERLDKEIKDVESRMKEIIQASEELKVNYLLVTSIKGIGLINTVALMIHTDNFTRFQNCRQLACYAGVVPFEKTSGSSIKSGSHISHLANIQIKTLLTQAARSAVLYNPELRQYYERKIKEGKLEQVVINNVRNKLLHRIFAIVQKKQPYQVNYINSLNKNVA
;
A
#
# COMPACT_ATOMS: atom_id res chain seq x y z
N MET A 1 -0.78 33.62 3.18
CA MET A 1 0.23 32.81 3.85
C MET A 1 1.65 33.32 3.62
N LEU A 2 2.22 33.34 2.41
CA LEU A 2 3.61 33.77 2.18
C LEU A 2 3.93 35.17 2.69
N LYS A 3 3.05 36.17 2.44
CA LYS A 3 3.21 37.54 2.97
C LYS A 3 3.32 37.56 4.52
N TRP A 4 2.52 36.72 5.19
CA TRP A 4 2.58 36.62 6.65
C TRP A 4 3.88 35.94 7.11
N VAL A 5 4.35 34.90 6.44
CA VAL A 5 5.62 34.24 6.74
C VAL A 5 6.77 35.24 6.55
N GLN A 6 6.77 36.07 5.48
CA GLN A 6 7.78 37.11 5.26
C GLN A 6 7.85 38.14 6.40
N LEU A 7 6.70 38.47 6.99
CA LEU A 7 6.68 39.40 8.14
C LEU A 7 7.26 38.79 9.43
N CYS A 8 7.19 37.45 9.55
CA CYS A 8 7.63 36.74 10.74
C CYS A 8 9.05 36.16 10.63
N ALA A 9 9.52 35.91 9.40
CA ALA A 9 10.81 35.26 9.17
C ALA A 9 11.98 36.27 9.21
N THR A 10 13.03 35.88 9.90
CA THR A 10 14.28 36.65 10.01
C THR A 10 15.34 36.21 9.00
N VAL A 11 15.07 35.12 8.24
CA VAL A 11 15.99 34.52 7.27
C VAL A 11 15.48 34.71 5.84
N PRO A 12 16.36 34.69 4.82
CA PRO A 12 16.01 34.80 3.42
C PRO A 12 15.03 33.70 2.98
N MET A 13 14.19 33.95 1.97
CA MET A 13 13.17 33.02 1.47
C MET A 13 13.76 31.70 0.95
N GLU A 14 14.99 31.75 0.46
CA GLU A 14 15.71 30.59 -0.07
C GLU A 14 16.05 29.56 1.01
N GLU A 15 16.10 29.98 2.27
CA GLU A 15 16.38 29.11 3.42
C GLU A 15 15.13 28.56 4.10
N TRP A 16 13.94 28.89 3.60
CA TRP A 16 12.69 28.44 4.23
C TRP A 16 12.43 26.96 3.97
N LEU A 17 12.26 26.23 5.07
CA LEU A 17 11.79 24.85 5.07
C LEU A 17 10.33 24.83 5.51
N PHE A 18 9.45 24.37 4.60
CA PHE A 18 8.05 24.10 4.93
C PHE A 18 7.89 22.63 5.32
N CYS A 19 7.53 22.37 6.56
CA CYS A 19 7.27 21.03 7.04
C CYS A 19 5.77 20.85 7.36
N GLY A 20 5.23 19.70 7.00
CA GLY A 20 3.86 19.32 7.29
C GLY A 20 3.73 17.82 7.49
N GLU A 21 2.61 17.41 8.07
CA GLU A 21 2.23 16.00 8.12
C GLU A 21 1.42 15.60 6.89
N HIS A 22 1.40 14.30 6.59
CA HIS A 22 0.63 13.77 5.46
C HIS A 22 -0.87 13.76 5.79
N THR A 23 -1.61 14.79 5.35
CA THR A 23 -3.06 14.97 5.57
C THR A 23 -3.95 14.51 4.40
N GLY A 24 -3.42 13.65 3.51
CA GLY A 24 -4.15 13.17 2.33
C GLY A 24 -4.46 14.28 1.33
N LEU A 25 -5.70 14.38 0.88
CA LEU A 25 -6.10 15.34 -0.17
C LEU A 25 -6.01 16.81 0.26
N TYR A 26 -6.18 17.12 1.53
CA TYR A 26 -6.21 18.50 2.02
C TYR A 26 -4.87 19.23 1.89
N GLY A 27 -3.75 18.50 2.02
CA GLY A 27 -2.41 19.07 1.89
C GLY A 27 -1.94 19.28 0.45
N VAL A 28 -2.61 18.68 -0.55
CA VAL A 28 -2.11 18.61 -1.93
C VAL A 28 -1.97 19.98 -2.56
N LEU A 29 -3.00 20.83 -2.48
CA LEU A 29 -2.99 22.16 -3.11
C LEU A 29 -1.89 23.05 -2.54
N LEU A 30 -1.72 23.04 -1.23
CA LEU A 30 -0.67 23.81 -0.56
C LEU A 30 0.72 23.31 -0.96
N THR A 31 0.92 22.00 -0.92
CA THR A 31 2.19 21.36 -1.30
C THR A 31 2.57 21.67 -2.74
N GLU A 32 1.62 21.49 -3.69
CA GLU A 32 1.83 21.81 -5.11
C GLU A 32 2.15 23.31 -5.32
N PHE A 33 1.46 24.20 -4.60
CA PHE A 33 1.73 25.64 -4.68
C PHE A 33 3.13 25.97 -4.21
N LEU A 34 3.55 25.43 -3.06
CA LEU A 34 4.89 25.69 -2.50
C LEU A 34 6.01 25.13 -3.40
N LEU A 35 5.83 23.94 -3.94
CA LEU A 35 6.78 23.31 -4.87
C LEU A 35 6.89 24.08 -6.19
N LYS A 36 5.76 24.59 -6.74
CA LYS A 36 5.77 25.48 -7.93
C LYS A 36 6.55 26.76 -7.68
N LYS A 37 6.56 27.25 -6.43
CA LYS A 37 7.37 28.41 -6.00
C LYS A 37 8.82 28.05 -5.66
N LYS A 38 9.23 26.78 -5.88
CA LYS A 38 10.59 26.26 -5.60
C LYS A 38 10.98 26.25 -4.13
N PHE A 39 10.03 26.27 -3.21
CA PHE A 39 10.32 26.10 -1.80
C PHE A 39 10.67 24.65 -1.46
N PHE A 40 11.50 24.47 -0.45
CA PHE A 40 11.77 23.17 0.12
C PHE A 40 10.58 22.73 0.98
N VAL A 41 9.90 21.66 0.57
CA VAL A 41 8.72 21.12 1.26
C VAL A 41 9.04 19.73 1.76
N TRP A 42 8.88 19.52 3.06
CA TRP A 42 9.05 18.22 3.71
C TRP A 42 7.71 17.73 4.27
N ILE A 43 7.19 16.64 3.73
CA ILE A 43 5.98 15.98 4.25
C ILE A 43 6.41 14.75 5.02
N GLU A 44 6.14 14.76 6.33
CA GLU A 44 6.58 13.69 7.23
C GLU A 44 5.40 12.82 7.68
N ASN A 45 5.74 11.61 8.13
CA ASN A 45 4.77 10.69 8.72
C ASN A 45 4.30 11.23 10.10
N PRO A 46 2.98 11.38 10.34
CA PRO A 46 2.45 11.85 11.63
C PRO A 46 2.98 11.09 12.85
N MET A 47 3.23 9.77 12.70
CA MET A 47 3.79 8.95 13.78
C MET A 47 5.22 9.35 14.16
N GLN A 48 6.05 9.75 13.19
CA GLN A 48 7.41 10.20 13.46
C GLN A 48 7.39 11.49 14.27
N ILE A 49 6.56 12.45 13.87
CA ILE A 49 6.37 13.71 14.59
C ILE A 49 5.88 13.44 16.01
N LYS A 50 4.84 12.60 16.14
CA LYS A 50 4.26 12.25 17.45
C LYS A 50 5.27 11.57 18.39
N LEU A 51 6.04 10.60 17.89
CA LEU A 51 7.04 9.90 18.71
C LEU A 51 8.18 10.81 19.16
N SER A 52 8.53 11.85 18.38
CA SER A 52 9.56 12.80 18.73
C SER A 52 9.11 13.85 19.76
N ALA A 53 7.80 14.07 19.88
CA ALA A 53 7.23 15.13 20.70
C ALA A 53 7.10 14.79 22.20
N GLY A 54 7.26 13.49 22.58
CA GLY A 54 7.09 13.02 23.96
C GLY A 54 5.62 12.99 24.44
N LEU A 55 5.42 12.91 25.75
CA LEU A 55 4.09 12.88 26.36
C LEU A 55 3.47 14.29 26.40
N LYS A 56 2.25 14.42 25.91
CA LYS A 56 1.50 15.68 25.88
C LYS A 56 0.11 15.53 26.48
N ARG A 57 -0.35 16.62 27.11
CA ARG A 57 -1.70 16.73 27.68
C ARG A 57 -2.67 17.54 26.82
N GLU A 58 -2.13 18.53 26.06
CA GLU A 58 -2.94 19.38 25.19
C GLU A 58 -2.86 18.93 23.74
N LYS A 59 -4.01 18.98 23.06
CA LYS A 59 -4.14 18.69 21.63
C LYS A 59 -5.01 19.76 20.99
N ASN A 60 -4.37 20.63 20.21
CA ASN A 60 -5.05 21.58 19.32
C ASN A 60 -4.14 21.90 18.13
N ASP A 61 -4.73 22.43 17.06
CA ASP A 61 -4.03 22.68 15.78
C ASP A 61 -2.83 23.62 15.94
N LYS A 62 -2.90 24.58 16.88
CA LYS A 62 -1.80 25.52 17.14
C LYS A 62 -0.61 24.81 17.80
N VAL A 63 -0.85 23.96 18.78
CA VAL A 63 0.19 23.14 19.43
C VAL A 63 0.77 22.15 18.44
N ASP A 64 -0.06 21.50 17.64
CA ASP A 64 0.38 20.53 16.65
C ASP A 64 1.26 21.20 15.57
N SER A 65 0.91 22.41 15.09
CA SER A 65 1.74 23.14 14.14
C SER A 65 3.11 23.55 14.73
N GLN A 66 3.15 23.97 16.00
CA GLN A 66 4.40 24.28 16.68
C GLN A 66 5.30 23.06 16.84
N GLU A 67 4.71 21.89 17.08
CA GLU A 67 5.48 20.65 17.21
C GLU A 67 6.04 20.16 15.87
N ILE A 68 5.27 20.33 14.79
CA ILE A 68 5.77 20.07 13.44
C ILE A 68 6.98 20.99 13.15
N ALA A 69 6.89 22.25 13.51
CA ALA A 69 8.01 23.19 13.33
C ALA A 69 9.23 22.81 14.18
N LYS A 70 9.04 22.46 15.48
CA LYS A 70 10.12 21.96 16.35
C LYS A 70 10.74 20.67 15.83
N TYR A 71 9.92 19.75 15.32
CA TYR A 71 10.39 18.53 14.68
C TYR A 71 11.28 18.84 13.47
N ALA A 72 10.81 19.68 12.57
CA ALA A 72 11.56 20.09 11.39
C ALA A 72 12.90 20.74 11.75
N TYR A 73 12.93 21.61 12.75
CA TYR A 73 14.15 22.24 13.23
C TYR A 73 15.14 21.24 13.81
N ARG A 74 14.67 20.29 14.65
CA ARG A 74 15.54 19.29 15.29
C ARG A 74 16.12 18.26 14.33
N PHE A 75 15.39 17.93 13.27
CA PHE A 75 15.72 16.86 12.33
C PHE A 75 15.92 17.35 10.90
N GLN A 76 16.34 18.62 10.73
CA GLN A 76 16.58 19.22 9.41
C GLN A 76 17.61 18.44 8.59
N ASP A 77 18.57 17.76 9.24
CA ASP A 77 19.54 16.87 8.62
C ASP A 77 18.90 15.66 7.92
N LYS A 78 17.67 15.29 8.32
CA LYS A 78 16.87 14.19 7.73
C LYS A 78 15.80 14.68 6.77
N ALA A 79 15.71 16.00 6.56
CA ALA A 79 14.70 16.58 5.68
C ALA A 79 14.84 16.06 4.25
N ARG A 80 13.73 15.66 3.66
CA ARG A 80 13.65 15.20 2.28
C ARG A 80 12.64 16.03 1.53
N CYS A 81 13.07 16.64 0.44
CA CYS A 81 12.15 17.39 -0.41
C CYS A 81 11.06 16.47 -0.93
N PHE A 82 9.82 16.86 -0.68
CA PHE A 82 8.65 16.14 -1.17
C PHE A 82 8.63 16.22 -2.71
N GLN A 83 8.47 15.06 -3.32
CA GLN A 83 8.32 14.95 -4.77
C GLN A 83 6.84 14.74 -5.11
N ILE A 84 6.35 15.49 -6.09
CA ILE A 84 4.99 15.27 -6.60
C ILE A 84 4.97 13.92 -7.31
N GLN A 85 4.08 13.05 -6.86
CA GLN A 85 3.85 11.78 -7.53
C GLN A 85 3.38 12.01 -8.98
N ASP A 86 3.78 11.13 -9.88
CA ASP A 86 3.33 11.13 -11.27
C ASP A 86 1.80 11.21 -11.38
N LYS A 87 1.30 11.99 -12.33
CA LYS A 87 -0.15 12.23 -12.52
C LYS A 87 -0.90 10.90 -12.77
N SER A 88 -0.30 9.98 -13.50
CA SER A 88 -0.90 8.68 -13.80
C SER A 88 -1.02 7.83 -12.54
N LEU A 89 0.02 7.79 -11.70
CA LEU A 89 -0.02 7.11 -10.40
C LEU A 89 -1.05 7.72 -9.46
N LYS A 90 -1.15 9.06 -9.42
CA LYS A 90 -2.17 9.77 -8.64
C LYS A 90 -3.59 9.43 -9.12
N SER A 91 -3.80 9.39 -10.44
CA SER A 91 -5.08 8.97 -11.02
C SER A 91 -5.42 7.51 -10.70
N LEU A 92 -4.45 6.60 -10.79
CA LEU A 92 -4.61 5.21 -10.40
C LEU A 92 -4.95 5.09 -8.91
N GLN A 93 -4.34 5.89 -8.03
CA GLN A 93 -4.65 5.91 -6.59
C GLN A 93 -6.10 6.32 -6.32
N LEU A 94 -6.61 7.36 -7.01
CA LEU A 94 -7.99 7.79 -6.87
C LEU A 94 -8.97 6.72 -7.35
N LEU A 95 -8.70 6.09 -8.51
CA LEU A 95 -9.51 5.00 -9.05
C LEU A 95 -9.49 3.76 -8.13
N LEU A 96 -8.34 3.39 -7.59
CA LEU A 96 -8.23 2.27 -6.65
C LEU A 96 -9.05 2.54 -5.39
N SER A 97 -8.96 3.75 -4.82
CA SER A 97 -9.73 4.15 -3.65
C SER A 97 -11.24 4.18 -3.94
N PHE A 98 -11.64 4.59 -5.13
CA PHE A 98 -13.04 4.57 -5.56
C PHE A 98 -13.55 3.14 -5.74
N ARG A 99 -12.80 2.29 -6.41
CA ARG A 99 -13.11 0.86 -6.54
C ARG A 99 -13.30 0.18 -5.17
N ASP A 100 -12.40 0.44 -4.22
CA ASP A 100 -12.48 -0.13 -2.87
C ASP A 100 -13.74 0.33 -2.12
N ARG A 101 -14.23 1.55 -2.39
CA ARG A 101 -15.53 2.02 -1.87
C ARG A 101 -16.69 1.27 -2.50
N LEU A 102 -16.70 1.10 -3.82
CA LEU A 102 -17.73 0.33 -4.53
C LEU A 102 -17.78 -1.12 -4.03
N MET A 103 -16.62 -1.76 -3.83
CA MET A 103 -16.54 -3.12 -3.30
C MET A 103 -17.09 -3.23 -1.88
N ARG A 104 -16.79 -2.26 -1.00
CA ARG A 104 -17.35 -2.22 0.37
C ARG A 104 -18.86 -2.01 0.36
N ASN A 105 -19.36 -1.08 -0.45
CA ASN A 105 -20.80 -0.85 -0.60
C ASN A 105 -21.50 -2.11 -1.08
N LYS A 106 -21.00 -2.74 -2.16
CA LYS A 106 -21.52 -4.00 -2.67
C LYS A 106 -21.60 -5.07 -1.59
N HIS A 107 -20.51 -5.26 -0.84
CA HIS A 107 -20.46 -6.26 0.23
C HIS A 107 -21.47 -5.95 1.33
N SER A 108 -21.55 -4.71 1.79
CA SER A 108 -22.45 -4.28 2.85
C SER A 108 -23.93 -4.55 2.51
N ILE A 109 -24.39 -4.10 1.32
CA ILE A 109 -25.79 -4.27 0.93
C ILE A 109 -26.13 -5.76 0.69
N LEU A 110 -25.18 -6.53 0.11
CA LEU A 110 -25.39 -7.94 -0.19
C LEU A 110 -25.51 -8.78 1.09
N VAL A 111 -24.61 -8.57 2.07
CA VAL A 111 -24.63 -9.32 3.34
C VAL A 111 -25.91 -9.03 4.10
N ALA A 112 -26.30 -7.74 4.25
CA ALA A 112 -27.53 -7.36 4.94
C ALA A 112 -28.78 -8.03 4.30
N ALA A 113 -28.88 -8.02 2.98
CA ALA A 113 -30.02 -8.65 2.29
C ALA A 113 -30.02 -10.19 2.41
N GLN A 114 -28.83 -10.82 2.40
CA GLN A 114 -28.68 -12.26 2.61
C GLN A 114 -29.08 -12.67 4.04
N GLU A 115 -28.70 -11.90 5.06
CA GLU A 115 -29.08 -12.15 6.46
C GLU A 115 -30.59 -12.06 6.65
N ILE A 116 -31.24 -10.98 6.16
CA ILE A 116 -32.70 -10.81 6.23
C ILE A 116 -33.38 -12.00 5.56
N ARG A 117 -32.95 -12.38 4.36
CA ARG A 117 -33.55 -13.51 3.62
C ARG A 117 -33.34 -14.85 4.33
N ALA A 118 -32.18 -15.04 4.98
CA ALA A 118 -31.87 -16.27 5.70
C ALA A 118 -32.78 -16.46 6.94
N VAL A 119 -33.10 -15.38 7.64
CA VAL A 119 -33.96 -15.37 8.84
C VAL A 119 -35.43 -15.42 8.42
N MET A 120 -35.85 -14.57 7.47
CA MET A 120 -37.23 -14.38 7.05
C MET A 120 -37.55 -15.12 5.74
N LYS A 121 -37.29 -16.42 5.67
CA LYS A 121 -37.29 -17.23 4.43
C LYS A 121 -38.60 -17.19 3.63
N ARG A 122 -39.75 -17.05 4.32
CA ARG A 122 -41.10 -17.06 3.70
C ARG A 122 -41.70 -15.65 3.57
N ASP A 123 -41.03 -14.64 4.04
CA ASP A 123 -41.52 -13.26 4.00
C ASP A 123 -41.38 -12.66 2.61
N THR A 124 -42.46 -12.07 2.09
CA THR A 124 -42.50 -11.46 0.76
C THR A 124 -41.66 -10.18 0.67
N THR A 125 -41.61 -9.43 1.76
CA THR A 125 -40.83 -8.19 1.86
C THR A 125 -39.33 -8.50 1.88
N ALA A 126 -38.92 -9.53 2.62
CA ALA A 126 -37.53 -10.00 2.64
C ALA A 126 -37.08 -10.47 1.23
N ARG A 127 -37.98 -11.14 0.50
CA ARG A 127 -37.74 -11.52 -0.90
C ARG A 127 -37.59 -10.30 -1.80
N TYR A 128 -38.49 -9.33 -1.67
CA TYR A 128 -38.43 -8.08 -2.45
C TYR A 128 -37.13 -7.33 -2.21
N ILE A 129 -36.73 -7.13 -0.94
CA ILE A 129 -35.46 -6.47 -0.57
C ILE A 129 -34.28 -7.19 -1.23
N TYR A 130 -34.25 -8.52 -1.17
CA TYR A 130 -33.17 -9.30 -1.79
C TYR A 130 -33.08 -9.12 -3.31
N GLU A 131 -34.23 -9.15 -4.01
CA GLU A 131 -34.26 -8.95 -5.48
C GLU A 131 -33.84 -7.52 -5.87
N GLN A 132 -34.23 -6.48 -5.11
CA GLN A 132 -33.75 -5.13 -5.36
C GLN A 132 -32.23 -5.02 -5.12
N THR A 133 -31.76 -5.59 -4.01
CA THR A 133 -30.31 -5.61 -3.69
C THR A 133 -29.51 -6.32 -4.79
N LYS A 134 -30.04 -7.39 -5.38
CA LYS A 134 -29.38 -8.09 -6.49
C LYS A 134 -29.18 -7.17 -7.69
N ARG A 135 -30.18 -6.36 -8.05
CA ARG A 135 -30.07 -5.36 -9.14
C ARG A 135 -29.01 -4.29 -8.83
N ASP A 136 -28.97 -3.81 -7.58
CA ASP A 136 -27.96 -2.86 -7.16
C ASP A 136 -26.55 -3.46 -7.20
N VAL A 137 -26.40 -4.72 -6.81
CA VAL A 137 -25.13 -5.46 -6.92
C VAL A 137 -24.67 -5.58 -8.37
N GLU A 138 -25.58 -5.92 -9.30
CA GLU A 138 -25.28 -6.00 -10.74
C GLU A 138 -24.84 -4.65 -11.31
N ARG A 139 -25.46 -3.54 -10.86
CA ARG A 139 -25.04 -2.17 -11.23
C ARG A 139 -23.64 -1.87 -10.72
N LEU A 140 -23.38 -2.14 -9.41
CA LEU A 140 -22.06 -1.92 -8.82
C LEU A 140 -20.98 -2.79 -9.50
N ASP A 141 -21.29 -3.99 -9.93
CA ASP A 141 -20.35 -4.84 -10.68
C ASP A 141 -19.98 -4.25 -12.05
N LYS A 142 -20.91 -3.59 -12.73
CA LYS A 142 -20.60 -2.84 -13.97
C LYS A 142 -19.69 -1.66 -13.66
N GLU A 143 -20.05 -0.84 -12.67
CA GLU A 143 -19.23 0.31 -12.27
C GLU A 143 -17.79 -0.10 -11.87
N ILE A 144 -17.64 -1.21 -11.15
CA ILE A 144 -16.31 -1.74 -10.79
C ILE A 144 -15.52 -2.13 -12.04
N LYS A 145 -16.15 -2.82 -13.01
CA LYS A 145 -15.48 -3.17 -14.27
C LYS A 145 -15.07 -1.94 -15.08
N ASP A 146 -15.92 -0.91 -15.12
CA ASP A 146 -15.60 0.35 -15.81
C ASP A 146 -14.40 1.05 -15.16
N VAL A 147 -14.34 1.10 -13.82
CA VAL A 147 -13.18 1.63 -13.09
C VAL A 147 -11.91 0.82 -13.39
N GLU A 148 -12.01 -0.51 -13.42
CA GLU A 148 -10.87 -1.37 -13.74
C GLU A 148 -10.42 -1.22 -15.20
N SER A 149 -11.34 -0.99 -16.12
CA SER A 149 -11.03 -0.66 -17.53
C SER A 149 -10.30 0.67 -17.63
N ARG A 150 -10.77 1.69 -16.89
CA ARG A 150 -10.11 2.99 -16.84
C ARG A 150 -8.70 2.93 -16.27
N MET A 151 -8.46 2.08 -15.25
CA MET A 151 -7.09 1.84 -14.76
C MET A 151 -6.20 1.26 -15.86
N LYS A 152 -6.70 0.30 -16.64
CA LYS A 152 -5.94 -0.29 -17.73
C LYS A 152 -5.61 0.71 -18.83
N GLU A 153 -6.53 1.61 -19.17
CA GLU A 153 -6.28 2.69 -20.13
C GLU A 153 -5.13 3.60 -19.67
N ILE A 154 -5.13 4.03 -18.39
CA ILE A 154 -4.04 4.85 -17.83
C ILE A 154 -2.71 4.11 -17.89
N ILE A 155 -2.68 2.81 -17.56
CA ILE A 155 -1.48 1.99 -17.63
C ILE A 155 -0.99 1.88 -19.08
N GLN A 156 -1.88 1.66 -20.05
CA GLN A 156 -1.51 1.55 -21.47
C GLN A 156 -1.02 2.86 -22.07
N ALA A 157 -1.48 4.00 -21.56
CA ALA A 157 -1.05 5.32 -22.01
C ALA A 157 0.37 5.72 -21.58
N SER A 158 0.96 5.02 -20.60
CA SER A 158 2.34 5.23 -20.12
C SER A 158 3.19 4.00 -20.39
N GLU A 159 4.22 4.11 -21.23
CA GLU A 159 5.08 2.98 -21.57
C GLU A 159 5.78 2.39 -20.33
N GLU A 160 6.20 3.24 -19.40
CA GLU A 160 6.86 2.78 -18.17
C GLU A 160 5.90 1.97 -17.27
N LEU A 161 4.68 2.46 -17.06
CA LEU A 161 3.66 1.74 -16.29
C LEU A 161 3.28 0.43 -16.97
N LYS A 162 3.11 0.45 -18.30
CA LYS A 162 2.78 -0.72 -19.10
C LYS A 162 3.81 -1.83 -18.98
N VAL A 163 5.10 -1.49 -19.12
CA VAL A 163 6.19 -2.46 -18.98
C VAL A 163 6.16 -3.11 -17.60
N ASN A 164 6.12 -2.32 -16.53
CA ASN A 164 6.10 -2.86 -15.17
C ASN A 164 4.81 -3.65 -14.89
N TYR A 165 3.66 -3.22 -15.43
CA TYR A 165 2.41 -3.96 -15.34
C TYR A 165 2.52 -5.37 -15.97
N LEU A 166 3.04 -5.47 -17.19
CA LEU A 166 3.22 -6.73 -17.89
C LEU A 166 4.20 -7.64 -17.15
N LEU A 167 5.29 -7.09 -16.63
CA LEU A 167 6.24 -7.84 -15.82
C LEU A 167 5.58 -8.43 -14.58
N VAL A 168 4.90 -7.62 -13.77
CA VAL A 168 4.32 -8.05 -12.50
C VAL A 168 3.17 -9.05 -12.71
N THR A 169 2.32 -8.83 -13.70
CA THR A 169 1.21 -9.73 -14.03
C THR A 169 1.66 -11.04 -14.67
N SER A 170 2.91 -11.16 -15.13
CA SER A 170 3.46 -12.44 -15.58
C SER A 170 3.57 -13.48 -14.45
N ILE A 171 3.56 -13.06 -13.19
CA ILE A 171 3.52 -13.97 -12.03
C ILE A 171 2.09 -14.46 -11.83
N LYS A 172 1.86 -15.76 -12.01
CA LYS A 172 0.55 -16.37 -11.77
C LYS A 172 0.06 -16.11 -10.34
N GLY A 173 -1.15 -15.59 -10.21
CA GLY A 173 -1.75 -15.21 -8.94
C GLY A 173 -1.70 -13.69 -8.63
N ILE A 174 -1.03 -12.91 -9.46
CA ILE A 174 -1.00 -11.45 -9.36
C ILE A 174 -1.79 -10.84 -10.52
N GLY A 175 -2.86 -10.11 -10.18
CA GLY A 175 -3.73 -9.45 -11.15
C GLY A 175 -3.59 -7.92 -11.13
N LEU A 176 -4.49 -7.25 -11.88
CA LEU A 176 -4.56 -5.79 -12.03
C LEU A 176 -4.46 -5.07 -10.70
N ILE A 177 -5.33 -5.38 -9.74
CA ILE A 177 -5.46 -4.62 -8.48
C ILE A 177 -4.21 -4.72 -7.62
N ASN A 178 -3.62 -5.92 -7.52
CA ASN A 178 -2.36 -6.10 -6.79
C ASN A 178 -1.22 -5.30 -7.45
N THR A 179 -1.15 -5.32 -8.77
CA THR A 179 -0.12 -4.61 -9.53
C THR A 179 -0.27 -3.10 -9.38
N VAL A 180 -1.49 -2.57 -9.55
CA VAL A 180 -1.79 -1.14 -9.39
C VAL A 180 -1.45 -0.67 -7.98
N ALA A 181 -1.85 -1.41 -6.95
CA ALA A 181 -1.53 -1.05 -5.56
C ALA A 181 -0.01 -1.02 -5.32
N LEU A 182 0.73 -2.02 -5.83
CA LEU A 182 2.18 -2.03 -5.73
C LEU A 182 2.80 -0.83 -6.44
N MET A 183 2.40 -0.53 -7.68
CA MET A 183 2.89 0.63 -8.44
C MET A 183 2.67 1.94 -7.67
N ILE A 184 1.48 2.16 -7.12
CA ILE A 184 1.15 3.36 -6.35
C ILE A 184 2.05 3.51 -5.12
N HIS A 185 2.16 2.44 -4.32
CA HIS A 185 2.86 2.51 -3.03
C HIS A 185 4.39 2.46 -3.16
N THR A 186 4.89 1.98 -4.28
CA THR A 186 6.33 1.91 -4.56
C THR A 186 6.81 3.00 -5.51
N ASP A 187 5.93 3.94 -5.88
CA ASP A 187 6.20 4.93 -6.91
C ASP A 187 6.78 4.29 -8.17
N ASN A 188 5.98 3.38 -8.74
CA ASN A 188 6.35 2.53 -9.87
C ASN A 188 7.69 1.79 -9.68
N PHE A 189 7.92 1.26 -8.45
CA PHE A 189 9.12 0.50 -8.02
C PHE A 189 10.42 1.32 -7.91
N THR A 190 10.34 2.64 -7.83
CA THR A 190 11.51 3.53 -7.65
C THR A 190 11.78 3.86 -6.17
N ARG A 191 10.75 3.81 -5.31
CA ARG A 191 10.81 4.25 -3.91
C ARG A 191 11.75 3.43 -3.03
N PHE A 192 11.90 2.14 -3.28
CA PHE A 192 12.66 1.22 -2.43
C PHE A 192 13.91 0.73 -3.14
N GLN A 193 15.08 0.85 -2.49
CA GLN A 193 16.36 0.41 -3.03
C GLN A 193 16.48 -1.11 -3.11
N ASN A 194 15.82 -1.83 -2.19
CA ASN A 194 15.86 -3.28 -2.13
C ASN A 194 14.54 -3.89 -1.66
N CYS A 195 14.36 -5.17 -1.96
CA CYS A 195 13.15 -5.91 -1.61
C CYS A 195 12.90 -5.97 -0.10
N ARG A 196 13.93 -5.96 0.75
CA ARG A 196 13.78 -6.03 2.21
C ARG A 196 13.06 -4.79 2.75
N GLN A 197 13.39 -3.59 2.23
CA GLN A 197 12.69 -2.35 2.58
C GLN A 197 11.20 -2.43 2.20
N LEU A 198 10.89 -2.90 0.99
CA LEU A 198 9.51 -3.10 0.54
C LEU A 198 8.79 -4.15 1.40
N ALA A 199 9.44 -5.25 1.76
CA ALA A 199 8.87 -6.29 2.59
C ALA A 199 8.61 -5.82 4.04
N CYS A 200 9.48 -4.97 4.60
CA CYS A 200 9.23 -4.29 5.88
C CYS A 200 8.03 -3.35 5.79
N TYR A 201 7.95 -2.52 4.74
CA TYR A 201 6.83 -1.61 4.49
C TYR A 201 5.51 -2.36 4.31
N ALA A 202 5.52 -3.48 3.59
CA ALA A 202 4.36 -4.36 3.40
C ALA A 202 3.98 -5.20 4.64
N GLY A 203 4.81 -5.19 5.70
CA GLY A 203 4.55 -5.92 6.92
C GLY A 203 4.57 -7.44 6.75
N VAL A 204 5.48 -7.95 5.93
CA VAL A 204 5.66 -9.40 5.75
C VAL A 204 6.94 -9.92 6.41
N VAL A 205 7.83 -9.03 6.84
CA VAL A 205 9.04 -9.38 7.59
C VAL A 205 8.73 -9.39 9.08
N PRO A 206 8.96 -10.49 9.79
CA PRO A 206 8.87 -10.53 11.23
C PRO A 206 10.10 -9.86 11.87
N PHE A 207 9.86 -9.14 12.96
CA PHE A 207 10.91 -8.55 13.80
C PHE A 207 10.97 -9.27 15.14
N GLU A 208 12.16 -9.59 15.60
CA GLU A 208 12.37 -10.14 16.94
C GLU A 208 12.24 -9.02 17.97
N LYS A 209 11.54 -9.31 19.06
CA LYS A 209 11.50 -8.46 20.24
C LYS A 209 12.25 -9.19 21.36
N THR A 210 13.49 -8.80 21.56
CA THR A 210 14.30 -9.26 22.69
C THR A 210 14.59 -8.09 23.62
N SER A 211 14.40 -8.28 24.91
CA SER A 211 14.78 -7.31 25.93
C SER A 211 15.50 -8.04 27.05
N GLY A 212 16.80 -7.79 27.17
CA GLY A 212 17.69 -8.47 28.13
C GLY A 212 17.72 -9.98 27.95
N SER A 213 18.08 -10.69 29.01
CA SER A 213 18.17 -12.17 29.04
C SER A 213 16.81 -12.85 29.32
N SER A 214 15.82 -12.10 29.85
CA SER A 214 14.58 -12.66 30.41
C SER A 214 13.39 -12.64 29.44
N ILE A 215 13.38 -11.77 28.41
CA ILE A 215 12.27 -11.67 27.48
C ILE A 215 12.72 -12.13 26.09
N LYS A 216 12.40 -13.38 25.76
CA LYS A 216 12.44 -13.92 24.39
C LYS A 216 11.01 -14.01 23.86
N SER A 217 10.42 -12.88 23.45
CA SER A 217 9.15 -12.94 22.73
C SER A 217 9.42 -13.35 21.28
N GLY A 218 8.58 -14.23 20.74
CA GLY A 218 8.70 -14.67 19.34
C GLY A 218 8.65 -13.51 18.34
N SER A 219 8.99 -13.80 17.10
CA SER A 219 8.98 -12.79 16.01
C SER A 219 7.58 -12.27 15.74
N HIS A 220 7.39 -10.95 15.78
CA HIS A 220 6.13 -10.27 15.52
C HIS A 220 6.22 -9.32 14.32
N ILE A 221 5.12 -9.21 13.58
CA ILE A 221 5.01 -8.24 12.49
C ILE A 221 4.73 -6.85 13.07
N SER A 222 5.42 -5.83 12.57
CA SER A 222 5.20 -4.45 12.99
C SER A 222 3.78 -3.95 12.68
N HIS A 223 3.17 -3.24 13.62
CA HIS A 223 1.89 -2.55 13.42
C HIS A 223 2.01 -1.34 12.46
N LEU A 224 3.22 -0.86 12.19
CA LEU A 224 3.49 0.23 11.26
C LEU A 224 3.43 -0.19 9.78
N ALA A 225 3.08 -1.46 9.52
CA ALA A 225 2.98 -2.00 8.18
C ALA A 225 1.81 -1.39 7.38
N ASN A 226 1.97 -1.29 6.06
CA ASN A 226 0.87 -0.92 5.18
C ASN A 226 -0.15 -2.06 5.07
N ILE A 227 -1.30 -1.88 5.76
CA ILE A 227 -2.37 -2.90 5.86
C ILE A 227 -2.97 -3.21 4.49
N GLN A 228 -3.12 -2.22 3.62
CA GLN A 228 -3.70 -2.40 2.28
C GLN A 228 -2.83 -3.35 1.44
N ILE A 229 -1.52 -3.09 1.34
CA ILE A 229 -0.59 -3.97 0.62
C ILE A 229 -0.58 -5.36 1.26
N LYS A 230 -0.53 -5.45 2.58
CA LYS A 230 -0.54 -6.74 3.28
C LYS A 230 -1.78 -7.57 2.95
N THR A 231 -2.96 -6.95 2.90
CA THR A 231 -4.22 -7.61 2.55
C THR A 231 -4.20 -8.10 1.10
N LEU A 232 -3.81 -7.25 0.16
CA LEU A 232 -3.71 -7.58 -1.25
C LEU A 232 -2.68 -8.70 -1.50
N LEU A 233 -1.53 -8.65 -0.84
CA LEU A 233 -0.53 -9.72 -0.91
C LEU A 233 -1.04 -11.04 -0.31
N THR A 234 -1.95 -10.99 0.67
CA THR A 234 -2.59 -12.21 1.20
C THR A 234 -3.47 -12.87 0.13
N GLN A 235 -4.27 -12.08 -0.58
CA GLN A 235 -5.10 -12.56 -1.68
C GLN A 235 -4.22 -13.10 -2.82
N ALA A 236 -3.17 -12.35 -3.19
CA ALA A 236 -2.20 -12.80 -4.18
C ALA A 236 -1.50 -14.11 -3.78
N ALA A 237 -1.11 -14.26 -2.52
CA ALA A 237 -0.45 -15.46 -2.01
C ALA A 237 -1.39 -16.68 -2.06
N ARG A 238 -2.64 -16.54 -1.65
CA ARG A 238 -3.65 -17.59 -1.75
C ARG A 238 -3.90 -18.00 -3.21
N SER A 239 -4.06 -17.02 -4.10
CA SER A 239 -4.20 -17.26 -5.53
C SER A 239 -2.94 -17.95 -6.11
N ALA A 240 -1.75 -17.49 -5.74
CA ALA A 240 -0.50 -18.08 -6.20
C ALA A 240 -0.32 -19.53 -5.72
N VAL A 241 -0.72 -19.87 -4.50
CA VAL A 241 -0.73 -21.27 -4.02
C VAL A 241 -1.63 -22.15 -4.88
N LEU A 242 -2.77 -21.62 -5.37
CA LEU A 242 -3.67 -22.36 -6.23
C LEU A 242 -3.13 -22.56 -7.65
N TYR A 243 -2.50 -21.55 -8.24
CA TYR A 243 -2.20 -21.50 -9.67
C TYR A 243 -0.72 -21.58 -10.03
N ASN A 244 0.20 -21.43 -9.04
CA ASN A 244 1.65 -21.55 -9.27
C ASN A 244 2.17 -22.86 -8.67
N PRO A 245 2.63 -23.82 -9.49
CA PRO A 245 3.04 -25.15 -9.01
C PRO A 245 4.17 -25.11 -7.97
N GLU A 246 5.18 -24.25 -8.15
CA GLU A 246 6.30 -24.13 -7.22
C GLU A 246 5.85 -23.63 -5.83
N LEU A 247 4.95 -22.63 -5.81
CA LEU A 247 4.45 -22.06 -4.57
C LEU A 247 3.47 -23.01 -3.89
N ARG A 248 2.72 -23.80 -4.65
CA ARG A 248 1.88 -24.90 -4.15
C ARG A 248 2.74 -25.96 -3.45
N GLN A 249 3.76 -26.48 -4.13
CA GLN A 249 4.68 -27.47 -3.54
C GLN A 249 5.36 -26.95 -2.28
N TYR A 250 5.79 -25.68 -2.30
CA TYR A 250 6.35 -25.04 -1.11
C TYR A 250 5.36 -24.99 0.04
N TYR A 251 4.11 -24.58 -0.24
CA TYR A 251 3.04 -24.46 0.74
C TYR A 251 2.74 -25.84 1.36
N GLU A 252 2.45 -26.85 0.53
CA GLU A 252 2.13 -28.21 0.98
C GLU A 252 3.25 -28.82 1.82
N ARG A 253 4.51 -28.66 1.39
CA ARG A 253 5.66 -29.11 2.18
C ARG A 253 5.71 -28.46 3.54
N LYS A 254 5.52 -27.14 3.63
CA LYS A 254 5.59 -26.41 4.91
C LYS A 254 4.43 -26.74 5.86
N ILE A 255 3.25 -27.04 5.33
CA ILE A 255 2.13 -27.54 6.12
C ILE A 255 2.43 -28.95 6.66
N LYS A 256 2.98 -29.84 5.84
CA LYS A 256 3.40 -31.18 6.26
C LYS A 256 4.51 -31.15 7.34
N GLU A 257 5.37 -30.12 7.31
CA GLU A 257 6.38 -29.85 8.36
C GLU A 257 5.75 -29.31 9.67
N GLY A 258 4.41 -29.22 9.77
CA GLY A 258 3.70 -28.75 10.97
C GLY A 258 3.68 -27.24 11.16
N LYS A 259 4.01 -26.43 10.14
CA LYS A 259 3.94 -24.98 10.21
C LYS A 259 2.48 -24.50 10.13
N LEU A 260 2.12 -23.51 10.95
CA LEU A 260 0.80 -22.86 10.90
C LEU A 260 0.55 -22.24 9.54
N GLU A 261 -0.66 -22.40 9.01
CA GLU A 261 -1.06 -21.89 7.68
C GLU A 261 -0.74 -20.38 7.53
N GLN A 262 -1.06 -19.57 8.53
CA GLN A 262 -0.81 -18.12 8.50
C GLN A 262 0.68 -17.79 8.33
N VAL A 263 1.57 -18.57 8.94
CA VAL A 263 3.02 -18.41 8.80
C VAL A 263 3.46 -18.79 7.39
N VAL A 264 2.92 -19.89 6.85
CA VAL A 264 3.25 -20.34 5.48
C VAL A 264 2.77 -19.34 4.44
N ILE A 265 1.54 -18.82 4.57
CA ILE A 265 1.01 -17.75 3.69
C ILE A 265 1.88 -16.48 3.80
N ASN A 266 2.36 -16.13 5.00
CA ASN A 266 3.27 -14.99 5.13
C ASN A 266 4.61 -15.21 4.40
N ASN A 267 5.14 -16.43 4.46
CA ASN A 267 6.34 -16.79 3.71
C ASN A 267 6.10 -16.72 2.18
N VAL A 268 4.92 -17.13 1.70
CA VAL A 268 4.54 -17.00 0.29
C VAL A 268 4.44 -15.54 -0.12
N ARG A 269 3.84 -14.65 0.70
CA ARG A 269 3.83 -13.19 0.46
C ARG A 269 5.24 -12.65 0.27
N ASN A 270 6.15 -13.01 1.16
CA ASN A 270 7.54 -12.57 1.08
C ASN A 270 8.22 -13.07 -0.21
N LYS A 271 8.03 -14.36 -0.56
CA LYS A 271 8.54 -14.92 -1.81
C LYS A 271 7.98 -14.20 -3.04
N LEU A 272 6.68 -13.85 -3.05
CA LEU A 272 6.07 -13.08 -4.13
C LEU A 272 6.70 -11.70 -4.26
N LEU A 273 6.91 -10.97 -3.16
CA LEU A 273 7.57 -9.67 -3.20
C LEU A 273 8.99 -9.76 -3.77
N HIS A 274 9.77 -10.75 -3.35
CA HIS A 274 11.11 -10.96 -3.90
C HIS A 274 11.09 -11.26 -5.40
N ARG A 275 10.13 -12.06 -5.87
CA ARG A 275 9.94 -12.35 -7.31
C ARG A 275 9.55 -11.09 -8.07
N ILE A 276 8.58 -10.32 -7.57
CA ILE A 276 8.14 -9.06 -8.18
C ILE A 276 9.32 -8.09 -8.30
N PHE A 277 10.05 -7.90 -7.22
CA PHE A 277 11.17 -6.97 -7.20
C PHE A 277 12.27 -7.39 -8.19
N ALA A 278 12.60 -8.67 -8.23
CA ALA A 278 13.62 -9.22 -9.12
C ALA A 278 13.25 -9.06 -10.60
N ILE A 279 12.00 -9.35 -11.02
CA ILE A 279 11.58 -9.22 -12.43
C ILE A 279 11.50 -7.77 -12.87
N VAL A 280 11.09 -6.86 -12.00
CA VAL A 280 11.05 -5.43 -12.32
C VAL A 280 12.46 -4.86 -12.47
N GLN A 281 13.41 -5.24 -11.60
CA GLN A 281 14.80 -4.81 -11.70
C GLN A 281 15.50 -5.38 -12.95
N LYS A 282 15.28 -6.68 -13.24
CA LYS A 282 15.90 -7.35 -14.40
C LYS A 282 15.21 -7.00 -15.71
N LYS A 283 14.04 -6.36 -15.70
CA LYS A 283 13.19 -6.11 -16.87
C LYS A 283 12.89 -7.39 -17.68
N GLN A 284 12.72 -8.51 -16.98
CA GLN A 284 12.44 -9.81 -17.59
C GLN A 284 11.18 -10.41 -16.97
N PRO A 285 10.24 -10.96 -17.77
CA PRO A 285 9.04 -11.60 -17.28
C PRO A 285 9.37 -12.84 -16.43
N TYR A 286 8.44 -13.21 -15.56
CA TYR A 286 8.60 -14.35 -14.68
C TYR A 286 8.72 -15.66 -15.47
N GLN A 287 9.74 -16.45 -15.17
CA GLN A 287 9.96 -17.77 -15.71
C GLN A 287 9.73 -18.82 -14.61
N VAL A 288 8.90 -19.82 -14.91
CA VAL A 288 8.70 -20.97 -14.03
C VAL A 288 9.98 -21.83 -14.05
N ASN A 289 10.38 -22.35 -12.91
CA ASN A 289 11.59 -23.17 -12.75
C ASN A 289 12.90 -22.44 -13.13
N TYR A 290 12.96 -21.11 -12.90
CA TYR A 290 14.19 -20.35 -13.09
C TYR A 290 15.31 -20.89 -12.18
N ILE A 291 16.33 -21.51 -12.79
CA ILE A 291 17.54 -21.96 -12.10
C ILE A 291 18.55 -20.81 -12.17
N ASN A 292 18.93 -20.26 -11.02
CA ASN A 292 19.95 -19.22 -10.98
C ASN A 292 21.29 -19.80 -11.45
N SER A 293 21.89 -19.18 -12.47
CA SER A 293 23.17 -19.62 -13.01
C SER A 293 24.32 -19.64 -11.99
N LEU A 294 24.20 -18.86 -10.92
CA LEU A 294 25.16 -18.87 -9.80
C LEU A 294 25.14 -20.17 -8.99
N ASN A 295 24.05 -20.95 -9.01
CA ASN A 295 23.96 -22.25 -8.32
C ASN A 295 24.42 -23.43 -9.19
N LYS A 296 24.86 -23.22 -10.43
CA LYS A 296 25.40 -24.29 -11.30
C LYS A 296 26.82 -24.74 -10.92
N ASN A 297 27.50 -23.98 -10.04
CA ASN A 297 28.88 -24.28 -9.65
C ASN A 297 29.00 -24.97 -8.27
N VAL A 298 27.90 -25.45 -7.70
CA VAL A 298 27.89 -26.23 -6.44
C VAL A 298 27.07 -27.51 -6.69
N ALA A 299 27.61 -28.38 -7.51
CA ALA A 299 27.22 -29.80 -7.62
C ALA A 299 28.47 -30.64 -7.94
#